data_d54383d8c5514e73291e01509fd7375c
#
_entry.id   d54383d8c5514e73291e01509fd7375c
#
_cell.length_a   1.000
_cell.length_b   1.000
_cell.length_c   1.000
_cell.angle_alpha   90.00
_cell.angle_beta   90.00
_cell.angle_gamma   90.00
#
_symmetry.space_group_name_H-M   'P 1'
#
loop_
_entity.id
_entity.type
_entity.pdbx_description
1 polymer ?
#
loop_
_entity_poly.entity_id
_entity_poly.type
_entity_poly.pdbx_seq_one_letter_code
_entity_poly.pdbx_strand_id
1 'polypeptide(L)'
;MAGEIVLHEAFYGLLTLEKAAEAAGVHPELIERFVAFGLVEPACRREGILFFRPEAIPKLRAICRLRREMGLNLPGIALVLELREEIARLRGELERLRGG
;
A
#
# COMPACT_ATOMS: atom_id res chain seq x y z
N MET A 1 -20.32 9.86 -20.36
CA MET A 1 -19.29 9.73 -21.38
C MET A 1 -18.14 10.72 -21.20
N ALA A 2 -18.42 12.02 -21.24
CA ALA A 2 -17.38 13.00 -21.00
C ALA A 2 -16.74 12.83 -19.62
N GLY A 3 -17.58 12.49 -18.62
CA GLY A 3 -17.09 12.25 -17.28
C GLY A 3 -16.13 11.06 -17.17
N GLU A 4 -16.40 10.01 -17.95
CA GLU A 4 -15.54 8.84 -17.96
C GLU A 4 -14.17 9.15 -18.56
N ILE A 5 -14.16 9.94 -19.62
CA ILE A 5 -12.91 10.33 -20.27
C ILE A 5 -12.07 11.19 -19.33
N VAL A 6 -12.70 12.17 -18.68
CA VAL A 6 -12.01 13.02 -17.74
C VAL A 6 -11.46 12.20 -16.56
N LEU A 7 -12.27 11.29 -16.04
CA LEU A 7 -11.85 10.44 -14.93
C LEU A 7 -10.68 9.55 -15.34
N HIS A 8 -10.74 8.97 -16.53
CA HIS A 8 -9.67 8.12 -17.04
C HIS A 8 -8.34 8.91 -17.13
N GLU A 9 -8.38 10.12 -17.68
CA GLU A 9 -7.18 10.93 -17.79
C GLU A 9 -6.62 11.31 -16.41
N ALA A 10 -7.50 11.64 -15.47
CA ALA A 10 -7.08 12.04 -14.13
C ALA A 10 -6.46 10.87 -13.33
N PHE A 11 -6.91 9.67 -13.60
CA PHE A 11 -6.49 8.50 -12.83
C PHE A 11 -5.76 7.45 -13.66
N TYR A 12 -5.19 7.89 -14.76
CA TYR A 12 -4.43 6.99 -15.62
C TYR A 12 -3.34 6.27 -14.83
N GLY A 13 -3.33 4.94 -14.94
CA GLY A 13 -2.36 4.12 -14.23
C GLY A 13 -2.73 3.80 -12.80
N LEU A 14 -3.80 4.39 -12.26
CA LEU A 14 -4.25 4.08 -10.91
C LEU A 14 -5.30 2.96 -10.94
N LEU A 15 -5.35 2.22 -9.84
CA LEU A 15 -6.29 1.13 -9.65
C LEU A 15 -7.36 1.53 -8.65
N THR A 16 -8.61 1.20 -8.93
CA THR A 16 -9.66 1.36 -7.92
C THR A 16 -9.42 0.36 -6.79
N LEU A 17 -10.05 0.60 -5.66
CA LEU A 17 -9.99 -0.34 -4.53
C LEU A 17 -10.33 -1.76 -4.97
N GLU A 18 -11.39 -1.93 -5.76
CA GLU A 18 -11.80 -3.24 -6.23
C GLU A 18 -10.77 -3.90 -7.14
N LYS A 19 -10.16 -3.12 -8.03
CA LYS A 19 -9.13 -3.64 -8.92
C LYS A 19 -7.86 -4.00 -8.15
N ALA A 20 -7.50 -3.18 -7.18
CA ALA A 20 -6.35 -3.48 -6.33
C ALA A 20 -6.59 -4.74 -5.52
N ALA A 21 -7.80 -4.90 -4.98
CA ALA A 21 -8.19 -6.09 -4.22
C ALA A 21 -8.08 -7.34 -5.08
N GLU A 22 -8.61 -7.26 -6.30
CA GLU A 22 -8.54 -8.37 -7.24
C GLU A 22 -7.11 -8.73 -7.59
N ALA A 23 -6.30 -7.73 -7.90
CA ALA A 23 -4.90 -7.94 -8.27
C ALA A 23 -4.06 -8.50 -7.12
N ALA A 24 -4.33 -8.06 -5.90
CA ALA A 24 -3.57 -8.49 -4.72
C ALA A 24 -4.12 -9.78 -4.10
N GLY A 25 -5.34 -10.17 -4.46
CA GLY A 25 -6.00 -11.32 -3.85
C GLY A 25 -6.43 -11.04 -2.42
N VAL A 26 -6.85 -9.82 -2.14
CA VAL A 26 -7.22 -9.36 -0.80
C VAL A 26 -8.64 -8.81 -0.84
N HIS A 27 -9.43 -9.10 0.18
CA HIS A 27 -10.78 -8.58 0.26
C HIS A 27 -10.76 -7.05 0.36
N PRO A 28 -11.61 -6.33 -0.38
CA PRO A 28 -11.62 -4.86 -0.35
C PRO A 28 -11.78 -4.27 1.05
N GLU A 29 -12.64 -4.85 1.87
CA GLU A 29 -12.83 -4.37 3.25
C GLU A 29 -11.57 -4.46 4.07
N LEU A 30 -10.76 -5.48 3.81
CA LEU A 30 -9.50 -5.65 4.52
C LEU A 30 -8.50 -4.57 4.09
N ILE A 31 -8.50 -4.22 2.80
CA ILE A 31 -7.64 -3.14 2.31
C ILE A 31 -8.03 -1.82 2.97
N GLU A 32 -9.33 -1.56 3.13
CA GLU A 32 -9.78 -0.35 3.82
C GLU A 32 -9.27 -0.30 5.25
N ARG A 33 -9.22 -1.44 5.93
CA ARG A 33 -8.66 -1.51 7.27
C ARG A 33 -7.15 -1.27 7.26
N PHE A 34 -6.45 -1.78 6.26
CA PHE A 34 -5.02 -1.51 6.12
C PHE A 34 -4.77 -0.01 5.96
N VAL A 35 -5.59 0.65 5.15
CA VAL A 35 -5.49 2.10 4.99
C VAL A 35 -5.76 2.81 6.32
N ALA A 36 -6.78 2.38 7.04
CA ALA A 36 -7.12 2.99 8.33
C ALA A 36 -6.00 2.86 9.36
N PHE A 37 -5.24 1.78 9.29
CA PHE A 37 -4.10 1.57 10.20
C PHE A 37 -2.79 2.16 9.67
N GLY A 38 -2.84 2.84 8.52
CA GLY A 38 -1.64 3.45 7.96
C GLY A 38 -0.67 2.46 7.33
N LEU A 39 -1.12 1.25 7.05
CA LEU A 39 -0.26 0.22 6.47
C LEU A 39 0.00 0.44 4.98
N VAL A 40 -0.93 1.05 4.30
CA VAL A 40 -0.83 1.36 2.89
C VAL A 40 -1.49 2.70 2.64
N GLU A 41 -0.88 3.51 1.78
CA GLU A 41 -1.43 4.81 1.43
C GLU A 41 -2.11 4.75 0.07
N PRO A 42 -3.38 5.18 -0.02
CA PRO A 42 -4.01 5.32 -1.32
C PRO A 42 -3.40 6.52 -2.05
N ALA A 43 -3.45 6.49 -3.37
CA ALA A 43 -3.01 7.62 -4.17
C ALA A 43 -3.95 8.80 -4.00
N CYS A 44 -5.24 8.53 -3.92
CA CYS A 44 -6.26 9.56 -3.72
C CYS A 44 -7.60 8.92 -3.40
N ARG A 45 -8.56 9.76 -3.01
CA ARG A 45 -9.96 9.35 -2.82
C ARG A 45 -10.80 10.29 -3.68
N ARG A 46 -11.67 9.75 -4.51
CA ARG A 46 -12.59 10.53 -5.32
C ARG A 46 -13.97 9.94 -5.22
N GLU A 47 -14.94 10.77 -4.86
CA GLU A 47 -16.34 10.35 -4.71
C GLU A 47 -16.48 9.10 -3.85
N GLY A 48 -15.71 9.06 -2.75
CA GLY A 48 -15.76 7.94 -1.82
C GLY A 48 -14.97 6.71 -2.26
N ILE A 49 -14.40 6.73 -3.45
CA ILE A 49 -13.64 5.59 -3.97
C ILE A 49 -12.14 5.82 -3.77
N LEU A 50 -11.48 4.83 -3.20
CA LEU A 50 -10.04 4.86 -3.05
C LEU A 50 -9.36 4.40 -4.34
N PHE A 51 -8.28 5.07 -4.69
CA PHE A 51 -7.44 4.71 -5.83
C PHE A 51 -6.02 4.43 -5.35
N PHE A 52 -5.39 3.45 -5.95
CA PHE A 52 -4.06 3.00 -5.56
C PHE A 52 -3.11 2.99 -6.74
N ARG A 53 -1.84 3.23 -6.46
CA ARG A 53 -0.80 3.06 -7.48
C ARG A 53 -0.50 1.57 -7.62
N PRO A 54 -0.03 1.12 -8.79
CA PRO A 54 0.33 -0.28 -8.97
C PRO A 54 1.32 -0.80 -7.93
N GLU A 55 2.20 0.07 -7.43
CA GLU A 55 3.19 -0.29 -6.42
C GLU A 55 2.57 -0.73 -5.10
N ALA A 56 1.29 -0.42 -4.88
CA ALA A 56 0.60 -0.87 -3.69
C ALA A 56 0.35 -2.38 -3.70
N ILE A 57 0.31 -3.00 -4.88
CA ILE A 57 0.00 -4.43 -4.98
C ILE A 57 1.01 -5.31 -4.23
N PRO A 58 2.32 -5.19 -4.48
CA PRO A 58 3.28 -5.98 -3.70
C PRO A 58 3.20 -5.69 -2.22
N LYS A 59 2.92 -4.45 -1.84
CA LYS A 59 2.79 -4.09 -0.43
C LYS A 59 1.59 -4.76 0.21
N LEU A 60 0.45 -4.77 -0.47
CA LEU A 60 -0.74 -5.45 0.02
C LEU A 60 -0.48 -6.95 0.21
N ARG A 61 0.21 -7.56 -0.73
CA ARG A 61 0.56 -8.97 -0.63
C ARG A 61 1.50 -9.24 0.55
N ALA A 62 2.47 -8.35 0.77
CA ALA A 62 3.40 -8.48 1.88
C ALA A 62 2.70 -8.38 3.23
N ILE A 63 1.74 -7.46 3.35
CA ILE A 63 0.94 -7.31 4.58
C ILE A 63 0.17 -8.59 4.86
N CYS A 64 -0.47 -9.14 3.86
CA CYS A 64 -1.22 -10.38 4.02
C CYS A 64 -0.34 -11.55 4.39
N ARG A 65 0.87 -11.61 3.85
CA ARG A 65 1.84 -12.64 4.17
C ARG A 65 2.25 -12.54 5.64
N LEU A 66 2.53 -11.34 6.12
CA LEU A 66 2.89 -11.12 7.52
C LEU A 66 1.77 -11.56 8.46
N ARG A 67 0.53 -11.23 8.09
CA ARG A 67 -0.62 -11.68 8.89
C ARG A 67 -0.70 -13.20 8.95
N ARG A 68 -0.56 -13.84 7.81
CA ARG A 68 -0.71 -15.28 7.70
C ARG A 68 0.45 -16.06 8.30
N GLU A 69 1.67 -15.65 7.98
CA GLU A 69 2.86 -16.39 8.40
C GLU A 69 3.30 -16.11 9.82
N MET A 70 3.15 -14.88 10.28
CA MET A 70 3.61 -14.49 11.59
C MET A 70 2.52 -14.31 12.63
N GLY A 71 1.26 -14.45 12.21
CA GLY A 71 0.13 -14.30 13.11
C GLY A 71 0.01 -12.93 13.73
N LEU A 72 0.57 -11.91 13.08
CA LEU A 72 0.52 -10.56 13.61
C LEU A 72 -0.83 -9.89 13.35
N ASN A 73 -1.28 -9.10 14.32
CA ASN A 73 -2.45 -8.25 14.13
C ASN A 73 -2.02 -6.99 13.37
N LEU A 74 -2.98 -6.16 12.97
CA LEU A 74 -2.68 -4.99 12.16
C LEU A 74 -1.73 -4.00 12.84
N PRO A 75 -1.91 -3.67 14.13
CA PRO A 75 -0.92 -2.82 14.81
C PRO A 75 0.49 -3.42 14.82
N GLY A 76 0.61 -4.73 14.99
CA GLY A 76 1.90 -5.41 14.95
C GLY A 76 2.55 -5.33 13.59
N ILE A 77 1.75 -5.47 12.53
CA ILE A 77 2.25 -5.34 11.15
C ILE A 77 2.72 -3.92 10.90
N ALA A 78 1.96 -2.92 11.39
CA ALA A 78 2.36 -1.53 11.24
C ALA A 78 3.73 -1.29 11.85
N LEU A 79 3.96 -1.83 13.04
CA LEU A 79 5.25 -1.71 13.71
C LEU A 79 6.37 -2.39 12.91
N VAL A 80 6.12 -3.59 12.40
CA VAL A 80 7.12 -4.31 11.59
C VAL A 80 7.50 -3.49 10.36
N LEU A 81 6.51 -2.93 9.67
CA LEU A 81 6.77 -2.13 8.47
C LEU A 81 7.56 -0.86 8.81
N GLU A 82 7.22 -0.20 9.92
CA GLU A 82 7.97 0.97 10.39
C GLU A 82 9.43 0.61 10.68
N LEU A 83 9.64 -0.49 11.37
CA LEU A 83 10.99 -0.94 11.71
C LEU A 83 11.79 -1.30 10.46
N ARG A 84 11.16 -1.91 9.47
CA ARG A 84 11.81 -2.21 8.20
C ARG A 84 12.25 -0.95 7.47
N GLU A 85 11.40 0.07 7.48
CA GLU A 85 11.73 1.34 6.86
C GLU A 85 12.89 2.02 7.59
N GLU A 86 12.87 1.96 8.92
CA GLU A 86 13.94 2.52 9.74
C GLU A 86 15.26 1.80 9.49
N ILE A 87 15.22 0.49 9.39
CA ILE A 87 16.42 -0.31 9.08
C ILE A 87 16.97 0.08 7.71
N ALA A 88 16.10 0.20 6.71
CA ALA A 88 16.53 0.59 5.37
C ALA A 88 17.16 1.97 5.37
N ARG A 89 16.57 2.91 6.13
CA ARG A 89 17.10 4.26 6.25
C ARG A 89 18.49 4.26 6.89
N LEU A 90 18.63 3.53 7.99
CA LEU A 90 19.91 3.46 8.70
C LEU A 90 20.99 2.77 7.88
N ARG A 91 20.63 1.73 7.14
CA ARG A 91 21.57 1.07 6.24
C ARG A 91 22.03 2.02 5.15
N GLY A 92 21.12 2.83 4.62
CA GLY A 92 21.46 3.84 3.62
C GLY A 92 22.44 4.87 4.17
N GLU A 93 22.23 5.33 5.42
CA GLU A 93 23.13 6.28 6.05
C GLU A 93 24.51 5.66 6.28
N LEU A 94 24.51 4.41 6.74
CA LEU A 94 25.78 3.71 6.97
C LEU A 94 26.56 3.53 5.67
N GLU A 95 25.87 3.21 4.59
CA GLU A 95 26.48 3.09 3.27
C GLU A 95 27.13 4.39 2.84
N ARG A 96 26.43 5.51 3.03
CA ARG A 96 26.99 6.83 2.67
C ARG A 96 28.24 7.16 3.48
N LEU A 97 28.23 6.81 4.77
CA LEU A 97 29.37 7.08 5.62
C LEU A 97 30.56 6.20 5.29
N ARG A 98 30.29 4.98 4.84
CA ARG A 98 31.36 4.05 4.47
C ARG A 98 31.84 4.24 3.05
N GLY A 99 30.93 4.55 2.17
CA GLY A 99 31.25 4.71 0.75
C GLY A 99 32.03 5.98 0.43
N GLY A 100 32.03 6.88 1.38
CA GLY A 100 32.75 8.13 1.23
C GLY A 100 32.28 8.98 0.09
#